data_d6beb11cda02e4ea755129f8930cdc52
#
_entry.id   d6beb11cda02e4ea755129f8930cdc52
#
_cell.length_a   1.000
_cell.length_b   1.000
_cell.length_c   1.000
_cell.angle_alpha   90.00
_cell.angle_beta   90.00
_cell.angle_gamma   90.00
#
_symmetry.space_group_name_H-M   'P 1'
#
loop_
_entity.id
_entity.type
_entity.pdbx_description
1 polymer ?
#
loop_
_entity_poly.entity_id
_entity_poly.type
_entity_poly.pdbx_seq_one_letter_code
_entity_poly.pdbx_strand_id
1 'polypeptide(L)'
;VSQHTLSVIVEDKPGVLARVSAMFSNRGFNIHSLAVGPTHVEGRSHITVVVDAPELEQLKKQLHKLVNVIKVTELERSDALESEVMIARVACDPVNRGEIGDTAALLGARMVDLAANSITFEIAGTPEHLASFVDQMKPYGIVDLVKSGRVAIKKLSDVSRTVVSQI
;
A
#
# COMPACT_ATOMS: atom_id res chain seq x y z
N VAL A 1 10.01 -15.17 8.56
CA VAL A 1 8.96 -14.33 9.15
C VAL A 1 7.90 -14.13 8.08
N SER A 2 6.66 -14.54 8.33
CA SER A 2 5.60 -14.40 7.34
C SER A 2 4.90 -13.05 7.51
N GLN A 3 4.87 -12.26 6.45
CA GLN A 3 4.10 -11.03 6.38
C GLN A 3 2.63 -11.34 6.13
N HIS A 4 1.77 -10.70 6.90
CA HIS A 4 0.32 -10.80 6.75
C HIS A 4 -0.27 -9.44 6.41
N THR A 5 -1.25 -9.43 5.52
CA THR A 5 -2.01 -8.23 5.17
C THR A 5 -3.38 -8.30 5.82
N LEU A 6 -3.69 -7.33 6.66
CA LEU A 6 -4.99 -7.19 7.30
C LEU A 6 -5.74 -5.99 6.75
N SER A 7 -7.00 -6.20 6.44
CA SER A 7 -7.98 -5.16 6.13
C SER A 7 -8.87 -4.94 7.36
N VAL A 8 -8.86 -3.73 7.90
CA VAL A 8 -9.62 -3.37 9.10
C VAL A 8 -10.57 -2.22 8.76
N ILE A 9 -11.86 -2.49 8.83
CA ILE A 9 -12.89 -1.45 8.69
C ILE A 9 -13.22 -0.92 10.08
N VAL A 10 -13.15 0.39 10.24
CA VAL A 10 -13.36 1.07 11.52
C VAL A 10 -14.35 2.22 11.36
N GLU A 11 -14.94 2.65 12.48
CA GLU A 11 -15.65 3.92 12.54
C GLU A 11 -14.65 5.07 12.38
N ASP A 12 -15.01 6.05 11.55
CA ASP A 12 -14.20 7.26 11.34
C ASP A 12 -14.44 8.25 12.51
N LYS A 13 -13.72 8.01 13.62
CA LYS A 13 -13.79 8.82 14.83
C LYS A 13 -12.39 9.18 15.33
N PRO A 14 -12.23 10.34 15.98
CA PRO A 14 -10.96 10.71 16.60
C PRO A 14 -10.42 9.62 17.53
N GLY A 15 -9.11 9.34 17.41
CA GLY A 15 -8.41 8.39 18.28
C GLY A 15 -8.53 6.91 17.91
N VAL A 16 -9.35 6.53 16.91
CA VAL A 16 -9.49 5.12 16.51
C VAL A 16 -8.17 4.58 15.93
N LEU A 17 -7.54 5.33 15.03
CA LEU A 17 -6.24 4.94 14.46
C LEU A 17 -5.16 4.80 15.55
N ALA A 18 -5.13 5.71 16.51
CA ALA A 18 -4.18 5.63 17.62
C ALA A 18 -4.37 4.36 18.46
N ARG A 19 -5.61 3.98 18.75
CA ARG A 19 -5.92 2.73 19.48
C ARG A 19 -5.54 1.47 18.69
N VAL A 20 -5.83 1.46 17.40
CA VAL A 20 -5.45 0.34 16.53
C VAL A 20 -3.92 0.23 16.45
N SER A 21 -3.22 1.35 16.22
CA SER A 21 -1.75 1.38 16.15
C SER A 21 -1.10 0.95 17.47
N ALA A 22 -1.63 1.40 18.61
CA ALA A 22 -1.13 1.04 19.93
C ALA A 22 -1.22 -0.47 20.20
N MET A 23 -2.24 -1.12 19.66
CA MET A 23 -2.38 -2.57 19.80
C MET A 23 -1.24 -3.34 19.13
N PHE A 24 -0.78 -2.90 17.96
CA PHE A 24 0.38 -3.48 17.29
C PHE A 24 1.67 -3.21 18.07
N SER A 25 1.87 -1.95 18.49
CA SER A 25 3.07 -1.51 19.19
C SER A 25 3.26 -2.19 20.55
N ASN A 26 2.19 -2.32 21.32
CA ASN A 26 2.23 -2.92 22.65
C ASN A 26 2.57 -4.42 22.65
N ARG A 27 2.47 -5.07 21.50
CA ARG A 27 2.77 -6.50 21.35
C ARG A 27 4.06 -6.77 20.57
N GLY A 28 4.79 -5.72 20.21
CA GLY A 28 6.05 -5.85 19.48
C GLY A 28 5.91 -6.33 18.04
N PHE A 29 4.72 -6.19 17.43
CA PHE A 29 4.55 -6.48 16.02
C PHE A 29 5.19 -5.38 15.17
N ASN A 30 5.95 -5.80 14.16
CA ASN A 30 6.55 -4.87 13.21
C ASN A 30 5.57 -4.56 12.08
N ILE A 31 5.23 -3.28 11.94
CA ILE A 31 4.39 -2.78 10.85
C ILE A 31 5.27 -2.42 9.66
N HIS A 32 5.12 -3.12 8.54
CA HIS A 32 5.84 -2.84 7.30
C HIS A 32 5.15 -1.80 6.43
N SER A 33 3.82 -1.74 6.48
CA SER A 33 3.02 -0.82 5.69
C SER A 33 1.72 -0.52 6.41
N LEU A 34 1.31 0.74 6.38
CA LEU A 34 0.06 1.21 6.95
C LEU A 34 -0.55 2.25 6.02
N ALA A 35 -1.76 2.01 5.58
CA ALA A 35 -2.54 2.96 4.80
C ALA A 35 -3.94 3.09 5.40
N VAL A 36 -4.42 4.33 5.50
CA VAL A 36 -5.73 4.66 6.06
C VAL A 36 -6.44 5.61 5.13
N GLY A 37 -7.70 5.36 4.85
CA GLY A 37 -8.52 6.25 4.06
C GLY A 37 -10.02 6.04 4.31
N PRO A 38 -10.85 7.01 3.90
CA PRO A 38 -12.30 6.85 3.98
C PRO A 38 -12.77 5.73 3.05
N THR A 39 -13.93 5.13 3.37
CA THR A 39 -14.61 4.19 2.48
C THR A 39 -15.73 4.89 1.70
N HIS A 40 -16.40 4.15 0.81
CA HIS A 40 -17.62 4.60 0.14
C HIS A 40 -18.82 4.73 1.10
N VAL A 41 -18.71 4.19 2.32
CA VAL A 41 -19.74 4.34 3.37
C VAL A 41 -19.34 5.47 4.29
N GLU A 42 -20.16 6.49 4.38
CA GLU A 42 -19.94 7.62 5.27
C GLU A 42 -19.72 7.19 6.72
N GLY A 43 -18.78 7.83 7.40
CA GLY A 43 -18.43 7.52 8.80
C GLY A 43 -17.61 6.25 9.00
N ARG A 44 -17.07 5.67 7.92
CA ARG A 44 -16.20 4.49 7.97
C ARG A 44 -14.87 4.73 7.28
N SER A 45 -13.80 4.26 7.90
CA SER A 45 -12.44 4.24 7.34
C SER A 45 -11.94 2.82 7.14
N HIS A 46 -11.08 2.65 6.15
CA HIS A 46 -10.40 1.40 5.84
C HIS A 46 -8.93 1.53 6.19
N ILE A 47 -8.46 0.65 7.06
CA ILE A 47 -7.05 0.52 7.41
C ILE A 47 -6.53 -0.74 6.71
N THR A 48 -5.48 -0.60 5.90
CA THR A 48 -4.71 -1.73 5.38
C THR A 48 -3.37 -1.76 6.10
N VAL A 49 -3.07 -2.82 6.80
CA VAL A 49 -1.82 -2.98 7.52
C VAL A 49 -1.10 -4.25 7.09
N VAL A 50 0.20 -4.14 6.80
CA VAL A 50 1.09 -5.27 6.54
C VAL A 50 2.00 -5.42 7.75
N VAL A 51 1.96 -6.59 8.37
CA VAL A 51 2.57 -6.84 9.67
C VAL A 51 3.25 -8.20 9.71
N ASP A 52 4.37 -8.29 10.44
CA ASP A 52 4.93 -9.56 10.89
C ASP A 52 4.19 -9.97 12.16
N ALA A 53 3.38 -11.01 12.09
CA ALA A 53 2.59 -11.47 13.21
C ALA A 53 2.68 -13.00 13.35
N PRO A 54 3.55 -13.51 14.21
CA PRO A 54 3.62 -14.96 14.48
C PRO A 54 2.33 -15.50 15.12
N GLU A 55 1.58 -14.65 15.82
CA GLU A 55 0.30 -14.99 16.48
C GLU A 55 -0.87 -14.21 15.85
N LEU A 56 -1.05 -14.32 14.54
CA LEU A 56 -2.02 -13.57 13.78
C LEU A 56 -3.46 -13.74 14.27
N GLU A 57 -3.88 -14.94 14.61
CA GLU A 57 -5.23 -15.21 15.11
C GLU A 57 -5.51 -14.49 16.44
N GLN A 58 -4.52 -14.41 17.30
CA GLN A 58 -4.63 -13.67 18.54
C GLN A 58 -4.75 -12.16 18.29
N LEU A 59 -3.96 -11.64 17.34
CA LEU A 59 -4.03 -10.25 16.91
C LEU A 59 -5.43 -9.91 16.36
N LYS A 60 -5.99 -10.73 15.47
CA LYS A 60 -7.34 -10.55 14.94
C LYS A 60 -8.40 -10.52 16.04
N LYS A 61 -8.32 -11.44 17.01
CA LYS A 61 -9.23 -11.45 18.17
C LYS A 61 -9.15 -10.19 19.01
N GLN A 62 -7.96 -9.65 19.19
CA GLN A 62 -7.76 -8.41 19.94
C GLN A 62 -8.29 -7.18 19.20
N LEU A 63 -8.10 -7.12 17.89
CA LEU A 63 -8.68 -6.06 17.05
C LEU A 63 -10.22 -6.05 17.13
N HIS A 64 -10.84 -7.21 17.10
CA HIS A 64 -12.29 -7.33 17.25
C HIS A 64 -12.84 -6.86 18.60
N LYS A 65 -12.01 -6.81 19.65
CA LYS A 65 -12.42 -6.29 20.97
C LYS A 65 -12.48 -4.76 21.03
N LEU A 66 -11.89 -4.06 20.08
CA LEU A 66 -11.97 -2.60 20.02
C LEU A 66 -13.38 -2.19 19.55
N VAL A 67 -14.02 -1.31 20.34
CA VAL A 67 -15.43 -0.90 20.11
C VAL A 67 -15.66 -0.34 18.70
N ASN A 68 -14.68 0.39 18.16
CA ASN A 68 -14.80 1.07 16.89
C ASN A 68 -14.36 0.22 15.68
N VAL A 69 -13.94 -1.02 15.89
CA VAL A 69 -13.58 -1.95 14.81
C VAL A 69 -14.85 -2.68 14.35
N ILE A 70 -15.19 -2.52 13.07
CA ILE A 70 -16.40 -3.10 12.47
C ILE A 70 -16.09 -4.46 11.87
N LYS A 71 -14.97 -4.59 11.14
CA LYS A 71 -14.59 -5.84 10.47
C LYS A 71 -13.07 -5.95 10.36
N VAL A 72 -12.55 -7.14 10.58
CA VAL A 72 -11.15 -7.51 10.33
C VAL A 72 -11.12 -8.68 9.36
N THR A 73 -10.37 -8.52 8.27
CA THR A 73 -10.20 -9.56 7.25
C THR A 73 -8.72 -9.75 6.97
N GLU A 74 -8.25 -10.97 7.02
CA GLU A 74 -6.95 -11.33 6.49
C GLU A 74 -7.05 -11.48 4.97
N LEU A 75 -6.12 -10.87 4.26
CA LEU A 75 -6.02 -10.92 2.81
C LEU A 75 -4.85 -11.81 2.43
N GLU A 76 -5.16 -13.01 1.94
CA GLU A 76 -4.16 -13.90 1.37
C GLU A 76 -3.58 -13.28 0.09
N ARG A 77 -2.26 -13.34 -0.06
CA ARG A 77 -1.55 -12.71 -1.18
C ARG A 77 -2.09 -13.16 -2.56
N SER A 78 -2.46 -14.42 -2.69
CA SER A 78 -3.03 -14.99 -3.92
C SER A 78 -4.43 -14.45 -4.25
N ASP A 79 -5.15 -13.98 -3.23
CA ASP A 79 -6.57 -13.58 -3.30
C ASP A 79 -6.76 -12.07 -3.04
N ALA A 80 -5.70 -11.31 -3.04
CA ALA A 80 -5.71 -9.87 -2.84
C ALA A 80 -5.36 -9.09 -4.11
N LEU A 81 -6.03 -7.94 -4.30
CA LEU A 81 -5.59 -6.89 -5.20
C LEU A 81 -4.87 -5.85 -4.35
N GLU A 82 -3.61 -5.59 -4.67
CA GLU A 82 -2.76 -4.67 -3.92
C GLU A 82 -2.26 -3.54 -4.82
N SER A 83 -2.15 -2.34 -4.26
CA SER A 83 -1.57 -1.18 -4.94
C SER A 83 -0.89 -0.25 -3.94
N GLU A 84 0.19 0.39 -4.39
CA GLU A 84 0.86 1.50 -3.72
C GLU A 84 1.08 2.62 -4.72
N VAL A 85 1.17 3.86 -4.24
CA VAL A 85 1.69 5.00 -5.01
C VAL A 85 3.07 5.33 -4.51
N MET A 86 3.99 5.60 -5.42
CA MET A 86 5.35 6.04 -5.12
C MET A 86 5.67 7.31 -5.90
N ILE A 87 6.35 8.25 -5.23
CA ILE A 87 6.99 9.40 -5.85
C ILE A 87 8.49 9.25 -5.64
N ALA A 88 9.26 9.23 -6.72
CA ALA A 88 10.70 9.02 -6.68
C ALA A 88 11.43 10.07 -7.52
N ARG A 89 12.47 10.65 -6.94
CA ARG A 89 13.37 11.59 -7.63
C ARG A 89 14.64 10.88 -8.01
N VAL A 90 14.97 10.92 -9.31
CA VAL A 90 16.12 10.25 -9.90
C VAL A 90 17.09 11.30 -10.43
N ALA A 91 18.37 11.16 -10.10
CA ALA A 91 19.40 12.01 -10.66
C ALA A 91 19.56 11.78 -12.16
N CYS A 92 19.79 12.84 -12.90
CA CYS A 92 20.04 12.78 -14.34
C CYS A 92 21.07 13.85 -14.76
N ASP A 93 21.59 13.67 -15.96
CA ASP A 93 22.33 14.67 -16.70
C ASP A 93 21.74 14.82 -18.13
N PRO A 94 22.20 15.77 -18.94
CA PRO A 94 21.68 15.94 -20.31
C PRO A 94 21.86 14.71 -21.20
N VAL A 95 22.85 13.87 -20.93
CA VAL A 95 23.15 12.67 -21.75
C VAL A 95 22.18 11.53 -21.45
N ASN A 96 21.90 11.25 -20.19
CA ASN A 96 21.09 10.10 -19.76
C ASN A 96 19.61 10.42 -19.52
N ARG A 97 19.22 11.70 -19.56
CA ARG A 97 17.83 12.13 -19.28
C ARG A 97 16.80 11.43 -20.15
N GLY A 98 17.07 11.30 -21.45
CA GLY A 98 16.17 10.63 -22.39
C GLY A 98 16.00 9.15 -22.07
N GLU A 99 17.09 8.44 -21.82
CA GLU A 99 17.09 7.03 -21.46
C GLU A 99 16.31 6.75 -20.17
N ILE A 100 16.53 7.59 -19.14
CA ILE A 100 15.79 7.50 -17.87
C ILE A 100 14.29 7.70 -18.10
N GLY A 101 13.91 8.70 -18.87
CA GLY A 101 12.51 8.98 -19.20
C GLY A 101 11.84 7.85 -19.96
N ASP A 102 12.50 7.29 -20.95
CA ASP A 102 12.00 6.19 -21.76
C ASP A 102 11.85 4.91 -20.91
N THR A 103 12.84 4.59 -20.10
CA THR A 103 12.77 3.44 -19.18
C THR A 103 11.62 3.58 -18.18
N ALA A 104 11.47 4.76 -17.60
CA ALA A 104 10.38 5.05 -16.66
C ALA A 104 9.00 4.93 -17.33
N ALA A 105 8.85 5.43 -18.56
CA ALA A 105 7.61 5.31 -19.33
C ALA A 105 7.23 3.87 -19.62
N LEU A 106 8.19 3.02 -19.97
CA LEU A 106 7.97 1.58 -20.17
C LEU A 106 7.47 0.87 -18.92
N LEU A 107 7.87 1.35 -17.74
CA LEU A 107 7.41 0.84 -16.45
C LEU A 107 6.09 1.47 -15.98
N GLY A 108 5.48 2.34 -16.80
CA GLY A 108 4.23 3.00 -16.47
C GLY A 108 4.35 4.18 -15.50
N ALA A 109 5.57 4.70 -15.30
CA ALA A 109 5.79 5.88 -14.48
C ALA A 109 5.46 7.16 -15.25
N ARG A 110 4.93 8.14 -14.55
CA ARG A 110 4.61 9.46 -15.07
C ARG A 110 5.62 10.48 -14.55
N MET A 111 6.23 11.26 -15.44
CA MET A 111 7.05 12.38 -15.04
C MET A 111 6.16 13.50 -14.49
N VAL A 112 6.43 13.96 -13.26
CA VAL A 112 5.64 15.00 -12.59
C VAL A 112 6.43 16.27 -12.31
N ASP A 113 7.76 16.19 -12.33
CA ASP A 113 8.65 17.34 -12.13
C ASP A 113 9.98 17.11 -12.84
N LEU A 114 10.58 18.16 -13.37
CA LEU A 114 11.82 18.10 -14.14
C LEU A 114 12.72 19.28 -13.81
N ALA A 115 13.97 19.00 -13.47
CA ALA A 115 15.03 19.97 -13.33
C ALA A 115 16.23 19.59 -14.20
N ALA A 116 17.26 20.44 -14.23
CA ALA A 116 18.46 20.20 -15.05
C ALA A 116 19.18 18.88 -14.68
N ASN A 117 19.16 18.51 -13.41
CA ASN A 117 19.94 17.41 -12.85
C ASN A 117 19.09 16.31 -12.18
N SER A 118 17.78 16.39 -12.28
CA SER A 118 16.88 15.39 -11.69
C SER A 118 15.52 15.36 -12.35
N ILE A 119 14.88 14.20 -12.30
CA ILE A 119 13.51 13.96 -12.75
C ILE A 119 12.73 13.33 -11.59
N THR A 120 11.52 13.82 -11.35
CA THR A 120 10.61 13.22 -10.37
C THR A 120 9.50 12.47 -11.08
N PHE A 121 9.33 11.20 -10.72
CA PHE A 121 8.31 10.30 -11.26
C PHE A 121 7.27 9.94 -10.21
N GLU A 122 6.04 9.77 -10.66
CA GLU A 122 4.95 9.12 -9.93
C GLU A 122 4.64 7.78 -10.59
N ILE A 123 4.54 6.73 -9.79
CA ILE A 123 4.19 5.39 -10.25
C ILE A 123 3.27 4.71 -9.24
N ALA A 124 2.22 4.05 -9.74
CA ALA A 124 1.33 3.23 -8.93
C ALA A 124 1.38 1.78 -9.42
N GLY A 125 1.29 0.83 -8.52
CA GLY A 125 1.29 -0.57 -8.87
C GLY A 125 1.46 -1.49 -7.67
N THR A 126 1.72 -2.77 -7.95
CA THR A 126 2.03 -3.74 -6.91
C THR A 126 3.36 -3.44 -6.26
N PRO A 127 3.62 -3.93 -5.03
CA PRO A 127 4.93 -3.78 -4.39
C PRO A 127 6.09 -4.26 -5.25
N GLU A 128 5.92 -5.36 -5.98
CA GLU A 128 6.92 -5.93 -6.89
C GLU A 128 7.20 -5.00 -8.07
N HIS A 129 6.16 -4.39 -8.61
CA HIS A 129 6.28 -3.45 -9.72
C HIS A 129 7.06 -2.19 -9.31
N LEU A 130 6.76 -1.64 -8.12
CA LEU A 130 7.48 -0.50 -7.57
C LEU A 130 8.95 -0.84 -7.25
N ALA A 131 9.20 -2.04 -6.72
CA ALA A 131 10.56 -2.52 -6.47
C ALA A 131 11.36 -2.63 -7.78
N SER A 132 10.75 -3.14 -8.85
CA SER A 132 11.35 -3.21 -10.19
C SER A 132 11.73 -1.82 -10.71
N PHE A 133 10.86 -0.82 -10.56
CA PHE A 133 11.17 0.56 -10.92
C PHE A 133 12.39 1.08 -10.15
N VAL A 134 12.42 0.88 -8.85
CA VAL A 134 13.54 1.31 -7.99
C VAL A 134 14.85 0.66 -8.44
N ASP A 135 14.82 -0.65 -8.72
CA ASP A 135 16.02 -1.38 -9.17
C ASP A 135 16.55 -0.88 -10.52
N GLN A 136 15.67 -0.51 -11.44
CA GLN A 136 16.06 0.08 -12.73
C GLN A 136 16.64 1.49 -12.58
N MET A 137 16.20 2.25 -11.59
CA MET A 137 16.63 3.64 -11.37
C MET A 137 17.87 3.78 -10.46
N LYS A 138 18.17 2.77 -9.63
CA LYS A 138 19.34 2.77 -8.74
C LYS A 138 20.66 3.13 -9.43
N PRO A 139 20.99 2.63 -10.64
CA PRO A 139 22.25 2.97 -11.32
C PRO A 139 22.43 4.46 -11.61
N TYR A 140 21.33 5.21 -11.79
CA TYR A 140 21.36 6.66 -12.03
C TYR A 140 21.46 7.47 -10.74
N GLY A 141 21.03 6.90 -9.64
CA GLY A 141 20.99 7.53 -8.32
C GLY A 141 19.59 8.01 -7.94
N ILE A 142 19.06 7.44 -6.86
CA ILE A 142 17.80 7.88 -6.27
C ILE A 142 18.11 8.95 -5.23
N VAL A 143 17.58 10.16 -5.47
CA VAL A 143 17.80 11.32 -4.61
C VAL A 143 16.82 11.35 -3.45
N ASP A 144 15.56 11.01 -3.73
CA ASP A 144 14.48 10.99 -2.74
C ASP A 144 13.38 10.02 -3.19
N LEU A 145 12.68 9.44 -2.22
CA LEU A 145 11.63 8.47 -2.49
C LEU A 145 10.63 8.43 -1.32
N VAL A 146 9.35 8.47 -1.68
CA VAL A 146 8.26 8.29 -0.71
C VAL A 146 7.19 7.36 -1.28
N LYS A 147 6.64 6.50 -0.44
CA LYS A 147 5.52 5.61 -0.76
C LYS A 147 4.32 5.90 0.13
N SER A 148 3.14 5.71 -0.44
CA SER A 148 1.87 5.86 0.31
C SER A 148 1.63 4.76 1.35
N GLY A 149 2.30 3.62 1.20
CA GLY A 149 1.88 2.38 1.84
C GLY A 149 0.87 1.61 0.97
N ARG A 150 0.71 0.34 1.29
CA ARG A 150 -0.11 -0.61 0.53
C ARG A 150 -1.57 -0.47 0.87
N VAL A 151 -2.43 -0.35 -0.15
CA VAL A 151 -3.87 -0.58 -0.04
C VAL A 151 -4.21 -1.91 -0.68
N ALA A 152 -5.18 -2.64 -0.13
CA ALA A 152 -5.56 -3.95 -0.63
C ALA A 152 -7.04 -4.24 -0.41
N ILE A 153 -7.63 -4.94 -1.38
CA ILE A 153 -8.97 -5.51 -1.28
C ILE A 153 -8.95 -6.96 -1.75
N LYS A 154 -9.95 -7.72 -1.36
CA LYS A 154 -10.11 -9.10 -1.80
C LYS A 154 -10.52 -9.14 -3.28
N LYS A 155 -9.97 -10.08 -4.05
CA LYS A 155 -10.40 -10.37 -5.41
C LYS A 155 -11.85 -10.86 -5.42
N LEU A 156 -12.55 -10.59 -6.51
CA LEU A 156 -13.87 -11.17 -6.75
C LEU A 156 -13.72 -12.68 -7.00
N SER A 157 -14.52 -13.48 -6.30
CA SER A 157 -14.68 -14.89 -6.63
C SER A 157 -15.61 -15.04 -7.84
N ASP A 158 -15.55 -16.17 -8.55
CA ASP A 158 -16.43 -16.43 -9.69
C ASP A 158 -17.91 -16.41 -9.31
N VAL A 159 -18.24 -16.78 -8.09
CA VAL A 159 -19.61 -16.70 -7.54
C VAL A 159 -20.08 -15.25 -7.40
N SER A 160 -19.19 -14.34 -6.99
CA SER A 160 -19.50 -12.90 -6.87
C SER A 160 -19.68 -12.22 -8.23
N ARG A 161 -19.02 -12.71 -9.28
CA ARG A 161 -19.15 -12.18 -10.65
C ARG A 161 -20.51 -12.49 -11.27
N THR A 162 -21.12 -13.63 -10.92
CA THR A 162 -22.41 -14.04 -11.44
C THR A 162 -23.56 -13.18 -10.91
N VAL A 163 -23.46 -12.66 -9.68
CA VAL A 163 -24.51 -11.82 -9.08
C VAL A 163 -24.55 -10.42 -9.69
N VAL A 164 -23.38 -9.86 -10.08
CA VAL A 164 -23.28 -8.51 -10.67
C VAL A 164 -23.83 -8.47 -12.10
N SER A 165 -23.87 -9.60 -12.81
CA SER A 165 -24.40 -9.67 -14.18
C SER A 165 -25.93 -9.84 -14.26
N GLN A 166 -26.62 -9.88 -13.12
CA GLN A 166 -28.08 -10.03 -13.06
C GLN A 166 -28.83 -8.79 -12.49
N ILE A 167 -28.11 -7.68 -12.27
CA ILE A 167 -28.66 -6.37 -11.92
C ILE A 167 -28.36 -5.41 -13.06
#